data_740827334296e5bb7d376f721f3e206a
#
_entry.id   740827334296e5bb7d376f721f3e206a
#
_cell.length_a   1.000
_cell.length_b   1.000
_cell.length_c   1.000
_cell.angle_alpha   90.00
_cell.angle_beta   90.00
_cell.angle_gamma   90.00
#
_symmetry.space_group_name_H-M   'P 1'
#
loop_
_entity.id
_entity.type
_entity.pdbx_description
1 polymer ?
#
loop_
_entity_poly.entity_id
_entity_poly.type
_entity_poly.pdbx_seq_one_letter_code
_entity_poly.pdbx_strand_id
1 'polypeptide(L)'
;MKSIKWLNKRSYPPNVYLFRHLERGSIVYSQTPYPTASDINTLWPQPNGTNKKPIYGSRRDLWKLMCFVKMPEYDQSNQLYRDMVYLRHMRDVKGVNVGDRVKNDMGQVWYSGQYRPVYGQEAVADLRECLLKRGSPAKEEEVVVYWEDIWRMGDESTYWTQLEKVKHKTVPRIGNTSREESEILKLLSSS
;
A
#
# COMPACT_ATOMS: atom_id res chain seq x y z
N MET A 1 -5.61 1.36 -13.40
CA MET A 1 -6.16 0.12 -12.77
C MET A 1 -6.15 -1.00 -13.79
N LYS A 2 -5.73 -2.19 -13.38
CA LYS A 2 -5.71 -3.38 -14.23
C LYS A 2 -7.08 -4.08 -14.17
N SER A 3 -7.55 -4.64 -15.29
CA SER A 3 -8.81 -5.37 -15.30
C SER A 3 -8.68 -6.74 -14.63
N ILE A 4 -9.77 -7.22 -14.03
CA ILE A 4 -9.82 -8.56 -13.39
C ILE A 4 -9.43 -9.65 -14.39
N LYS A 5 -9.94 -9.57 -15.63
CA LYS A 5 -9.57 -10.51 -16.70
C LYS A 5 -8.07 -10.54 -16.96
N TRP A 6 -7.40 -9.39 -16.91
CA TRP A 6 -5.96 -9.29 -17.11
C TRP A 6 -5.19 -9.88 -15.92
N LEU A 7 -5.62 -9.60 -14.68
CA LEU A 7 -5.00 -10.16 -13.48
C LEU A 7 -5.13 -11.69 -13.46
N ASN A 8 -6.32 -12.21 -13.72
CA ASN A 8 -6.56 -13.66 -13.81
C ASN A 8 -5.73 -14.33 -14.90
N LYS A 9 -5.66 -13.75 -16.10
CA LYS A 9 -4.84 -14.29 -17.19
C LYS A 9 -3.36 -14.41 -16.83
N ARG A 10 -2.89 -13.58 -15.90
CA ARG A 10 -1.50 -13.54 -15.41
C ARG A 10 -1.30 -14.28 -14.10
N SER A 11 -2.35 -14.93 -13.60
CA SER A 11 -2.34 -15.62 -12.29
C SER A 11 -1.88 -14.72 -11.13
N TYR A 12 -2.17 -13.42 -11.20
CA TYR A 12 -1.93 -12.53 -10.07
C TYR A 12 -3.09 -12.63 -9.09
N PRO A 13 -2.80 -12.83 -7.79
CA PRO A 13 -3.84 -12.90 -6.77
C PRO A 13 -4.53 -11.55 -6.55
N PRO A 14 -5.70 -11.53 -5.89
CA PRO A 14 -6.47 -10.32 -5.61
C PRO A 14 -5.86 -9.49 -4.49
N ASN A 15 -4.63 -9.03 -4.69
CA ASN A 15 -3.88 -8.27 -3.69
C ASN A 15 -3.72 -6.81 -4.10
N VAL A 16 -3.52 -5.95 -3.10
CA VAL A 16 -3.07 -4.56 -3.29
C VAL A 16 -1.71 -4.39 -2.62
N TYR A 17 -0.74 -3.97 -3.38
CA TYR A 17 0.65 -3.79 -2.96
C TYR A 17 0.98 -2.31 -2.79
N LEU A 18 1.70 -1.98 -1.75
CA LEU A 18 2.23 -0.65 -1.46
C LEU A 18 3.76 -0.71 -1.52
N PHE A 19 4.33 0.04 -2.44
CA PHE A 19 5.79 0.14 -2.59
C PHE A 19 6.28 1.52 -2.18
N ARG A 20 7.40 1.58 -1.50
CA ARG A 20 8.07 2.83 -1.14
C ARG A 20 9.33 3.05 -1.98
N HIS A 21 9.55 4.28 -2.36
CA HIS A 21 10.79 4.69 -3.00
C HIS A 21 11.88 4.91 -1.95
N LEU A 22 13.02 4.24 -2.09
CA LEU A 22 14.08 4.25 -1.07
C LEU A 22 14.64 5.65 -0.80
N GLU A 23 14.85 6.45 -1.84
CA GLU A 23 15.45 7.78 -1.71
C GLU A 23 14.42 8.87 -1.35
N ARG A 24 13.21 8.78 -1.90
CA ARG A 24 12.19 9.85 -1.79
C ARG A 24 11.12 9.59 -0.75
N GLY A 25 10.99 8.35 -0.31
CA GLY A 25 9.91 7.93 0.59
C GLY A 25 8.52 7.94 -0.04
N SER A 26 8.39 8.29 -1.32
CA SER A 26 7.09 8.26 -2.03
C SER A 26 6.53 6.86 -2.04
N ILE A 27 5.21 6.75 -1.91
CA ILE A 27 4.51 5.46 -1.94
C ILE A 27 3.78 5.31 -3.26
N VAL A 28 3.80 4.11 -3.82
CA VAL A 28 3.07 3.70 -5.02
C VAL A 28 2.16 2.53 -4.69
N TYR A 29 0.91 2.57 -5.17
CA TYR A 29 -0.03 1.47 -5.07
C TYR A 29 0.00 0.66 -6.36
N SER A 30 -0.03 -0.66 -6.26
CA SER A 30 -0.05 -1.57 -7.42
C SER A 30 -0.94 -2.77 -7.15
N GLN A 31 -1.49 -3.34 -8.22
CA GLN A 31 -2.21 -4.62 -8.20
C GLN A 31 -1.31 -5.80 -8.62
N THR A 32 -0.01 -5.53 -8.78
CA THR A 32 0.98 -6.54 -9.14
C THR A 32 2.12 -6.52 -8.11
N PRO A 33 2.82 -7.65 -7.90
CA PRO A 33 3.91 -7.75 -6.91
C PRO A 33 5.17 -6.96 -7.31
N TYR A 34 5.03 -6.01 -8.22
CA TYR A 34 6.04 -5.03 -8.60
C TYR A 34 5.35 -3.77 -9.14
N PRO A 35 5.90 -2.58 -8.90
CA PRO A 35 5.35 -1.35 -9.45
C PRO A 35 5.59 -1.29 -10.96
N THR A 36 4.54 -0.99 -11.71
CA THR A 36 4.65 -0.74 -13.16
C THR A 36 4.84 0.75 -13.43
N ALA A 37 5.37 1.10 -14.60
CA ALA A 37 5.48 2.50 -15.02
C ALA A 37 4.11 3.21 -15.01
N SER A 38 3.03 2.48 -15.32
CA SER A 38 1.67 3.01 -15.24
C SER A 38 1.29 3.36 -13.80
N ASP A 39 1.60 2.48 -12.83
CA ASP A 39 1.28 2.72 -11.42
C ASP A 39 2.03 3.96 -10.89
N ILE A 40 3.32 4.06 -11.23
CA ILE A 40 4.16 5.22 -10.88
C ILE A 40 3.61 6.51 -11.50
N ASN A 41 3.21 6.48 -12.76
CA ASN A 41 2.67 7.65 -13.44
C ASN A 41 1.31 8.11 -12.89
N THR A 42 0.47 7.17 -12.46
CA THR A 42 -0.86 7.47 -11.89
C THR A 42 -0.76 8.22 -10.56
N LEU A 43 0.28 7.94 -9.78
CA LEU A 43 0.49 8.57 -8.47
C LEU A 43 1.30 9.86 -8.54
N TRP A 44 1.62 10.32 -9.75
CA TRP A 44 2.28 11.61 -9.95
C TRP A 44 1.31 12.57 -10.64
N PRO A 45 0.30 13.10 -9.95
CA PRO A 45 -0.50 14.16 -10.51
C PRO A 45 0.45 15.31 -10.85
N GLN A 46 0.32 15.89 -12.01
CA GLN A 46 1.02 17.12 -12.36
C GLN A 46 0.13 18.29 -11.94
N PRO A 47 0.23 18.81 -10.71
CA PRO A 47 -0.39 20.09 -10.42
C PRO A 47 0.47 21.14 -11.12
N ASN A 48 -0.10 21.79 -12.10
CA ASN A 48 0.44 23.00 -12.73
C ASN A 48 1.77 22.90 -13.49
N GLY A 49 2.10 21.76 -14.09
CA GLY A 49 3.17 21.65 -15.06
C GLY A 49 4.62 21.79 -14.55
N THR A 50 4.81 21.98 -13.25
CA THR A 50 6.12 22.25 -12.65
C THR A 50 6.81 21.01 -12.09
N ASN A 51 6.09 19.97 -11.78
CA ASN A 51 6.69 18.72 -11.29
C ASN A 51 7.03 17.81 -12.47
N LYS A 52 8.23 17.94 -13.00
CA LYS A 52 8.79 17.00 -13.97
C LYS A 52 8.69 15.59 -13.41
N LYS A 53 8.16 14.65 -14.21
CA LYS A 53 8.22 13.21 -13.90
C LYS A 53 9.63 12.89 -13.44
N PRO A 54 9.81 12.21 -12.30
CA PRO A 54 11.15 11.82 -11.92
C PRO A 54 11.71 10.91 -13.02
N ILE A 55 12.84 11.30 -13.54
CA ILE A 55 13.58 10.57 -14.59
C ILE A 55 13.86 9.11 -14.14
N TYR A 56 13.82 8.88 -12.84
CA TYR A 56 14.10 7.59 -12.18
C TYR A 56 12.87 6.69 -11.95
N GLY A 57 11.70 7.06 -12.48
CA GLY A 57 10.47 6.27 -12.26
C GLY A 57 10.49 4.85 -12.82
N SER A 58 11.45 4.52 -13.69
CA SER A 58 11.59 3.19 -14.29
C SER A 58 12.54 2.25 -13.52
N ARG A 59 13.34 2.76 -12.59
CA ARG A 59 14.29 1.95 -11.81
C ARG A 59 13.54 1.16 -10.74
N ARG A 60 13.38 -0.13 -10.96
CA ARG A 60 12.67 -1.03 -10.05
C ARG A 60 13.42 -1.27 -8.74
N ASP A 61 14.74 -1.22 -8.78
CA ASP A 61 15.61 -1.40 -7.62
C ASP A 61 15.45 -0.32 -6.53
N LEU A 62 14.89 0.83 -6.90
CA LEU A 62 14.59 1.90 -5.94
C LEU A 62 13.23 1.74 -5.26
N TRP A 63 12.41 0.79 -5.70
CA TRP A 63 11.09 0.52 -5.12
C TRP A 63 11.14 -0.75 -4.28
N LYS A 64 10.89 -0.60 -3.00
CA LYS A 64 10.76 -1.72 -2.05
C LYS A 64 9.31 -1.89 -1.63
N LEU A 65 8.91 -3.14 -1.46
CA LEU A 65 7.63 -3.45 -0.86
C LEU A 65 7.58 -2.84 0.55
N MET A 66 6.52 -2.16 0.88
CA MET A 66 6.23 -1.71 2.25
C MET A 66 5.24 -2.66 2.93
N CYS A 67 4.15 -2.93 2.26
CA CYS A 67 3.16 -3.92 2.67
C CYS A 67 2.30 -4.35 1.48
N PHE A 68 1.58 -5.45 1.64
CA PHE A 68 0.49 -5.79 0.74
C PHE A 68 -0.72 -6.32 1.51
N VAL A 69 -1.88 -6.11 0.95
CA VAL A 69 -3.15 -6.56 1.50
C VAL A 69 -3.65 -7.72 0.67
N LYS A 70 -3.81 -8.88 1.32
CA LYS A 70 -4.45 -10.06 0.72
C LYS A 70 -5.96 -9.90 0.89
N MET A 71 -6.66 -9.88 -0.24
CA MET A 71 -8.11 -9.79 -0.28
C MET A 71 -8.69 -11.14 -0.74
N PRO A 72 -9.88 -11.52 -0.28
CA PRO A 72 -10.51 -12.77 -0.71
C PRO A 72 -10.95 -12.73 -2.17
N GLU A 73 -11.36 -11.55 -2.67
CA GLU A 73 -11.93 -11.40 -4.00
C GLU A 73 -11.29 -10.28 -4.82
N TYR A 74 -11.32 -10.44 -6.15
CA TYR A 74 -10.81 -9.43 -7.09
C TYR A 74 -11.60 -8.12 -7.07
N ASP A 75 -12.91 -8.20 -6.90
CA ASP A 75 -13.75 -7.00 -6.86
C ASP A 75 -13.42 -6.15 -5.63
N GLN A 76 -13.23 -6.80 -4.50
CA GLN A 76 -12.82 -6.15 -3.26
C GLN A 76 -11.43 -5.53 -3.36
N SER A 77 -10.46 -6.25 -3.95
CA SER A 77 -9.12 -5.75 -4.22
C SER A 77 -9.13 -4.54 -5.16
N ASN A 78 -9.91 -4.60 -6.23
CA ASN A 78 -10.07 -3.49 -7.16
C ASN A 78 -10.68 -2.25 -6.51
N GLN A 79 -11.69 -2.46 -5.66
CA GLN A 79 -12.31 -1.36 -4.94
C GLN A 79 -11.32 -0.74 -3.93
N LEU A 80 -10.61 -1.57 -3.15
CA LEU A 80 -9.57 -1.08 -2.24
C LEU A 80 -8.52 -0.25 -2.97
N TYR A 81 -8.03 -0.74 -4.11
CA TYR A 81 -7.07 0.00 -4.92
C TYR A 81 -7.61 1.36 -5.39
N ARG A 82 -8.87 1.42 -5.85
CA ARG A 82 -9.52 2.68 -6.28
C ARG A 82 -9.63 3.66 -5.13
N ASP A 83 -10.09 3.19 -3.98
CA ASP A 83 -10.32 4.03 -2.82
C ASP A 83 -9.02 4.63 -2.30
N MET A 84 -7.95 3.84 -2.25
CA MET A 84 -6.61 4.32 -1.88
C MET A 84 -6.06 5.36 -2.88
N VAL A 85 -6.20 5.10 -4.18
CA VAL A 85 -5.80 6.06 -5.23
C VAL A 85 -6.60 7.35 -5.12
N TYR A 86 -7.90 7.25 -4.83
CA TYR A 86 -8.77 8.41 -4.64
C TYR A 86 -8.37 9.23 -3.40
N LEU A 87 -8.15 8.60 -2.25
CA LEU A 87 -7.72 9.30 -1.03
C LEU A 87 -6.39 10.01 -1.24
N ARG A 88 -5.46 9.34 -1.90
CA ARG A 88 -4.19 9.96 -2.29
C ARG A 88 -4.39 11.17 -3.20
N HIS A 89 -5.24 11.07 -4.21
CA HIS A 89 -5.56 12.18 -5.09
C HIS A 89 -6.18 13.36 -4.32
N MET A 90 -7.08 13.07 -3.41
CA MET A 90 -7.69 14.11 -2.55
C MET A 90 -6.64 14.85 -1.73
N ARG A 91 -5.66 14.14 -1.19
CA ARG A 91 -4.56 14.73 -0.40
C ARG A 91 -3.61 15.54 -1.28
N ASP A 92 -3.12 14.94 -2.37
CA ASP A 92 -2.06 15.50 -3.19
C ASP A 92 -2.55 16.69 -4.05
N VAL A 93 -3.80 16.68 -4.47
CA VAL A 93 -4.37 17.72 -5.36
C VAL A 93 -5.25 18.71 -4.62
N LYS A 94 -6.07 18.24 -3.68
CA LYS A 94 -7.05 19.07 -2.98
C LYS A 94 -6.61 19.49 -1.56
N GLY A 95 -5.47 19.00 -1.09
CA GLY A 95 -4.98 19.28 0.27
C GLY A 95 -5.84 18.69 1.40
N VAL A 96 -6.75 17.77 1.09
CA VAL A 96 -7.66 17.16 2.07
C VAL A 96 -7.04 15.90 2.65
N ASN A 97 -6.73 15.89 3.92
CA ASN A 97 -6.33 14.69 4.64
C ASN A 97 -7.59 14.01 5.17
N VAL A 98 -7.76 12.74 4.76
CA VAL A 98 -8.86 11.89 5.20
C VAL A 98 -8.31 10.85 6.11
N GLY A 99 -8.40 10.50 7.12
CA GLY A 99 -7.79 9.48 7.99
C GLY A 99 -6.78 10.04 8.97
N ASP A 100 -6.88 9.56 10.17
CA ASP A 100 -5.98 9.93 11.25
C ASP A 100 -4.64 9.22 11.12
N ARG A 101 -3.56 9.98 11.25
CA ARG A 101 -2.21 9.43 11.32
C ARG A 101 -1.98 8.82 12.69
N VAL A 102 -1.21 7.75 12.71
CA VAL A 102 -0.76 7.15 13.97
C VAL A 102 0.04 8.18 14.76
N LYS A 103 -0.33 8.37 16.02
CA LYS A 103 0.38 9.26 16.94
C LYS A 103 0.99 8.45 18.08
N ASN A 104 2.13 8.90 18.56
CA ASN A 104 2.71 8.37 19.79
C ASN A 104 2.01 8.95 21.03
N ASP A 105 2.37 8.48 22.23
CA ASP A 105 1.79 8.91 23.50
C ASP A 105 1.96 10.43 23.76
N MET A 106 2.91 11.05 23.09
CA MET A 106 3.13 12.51 23.15
C MET A 106 2.32 13.29 22.11
N GLY A 107 1.42 12.65 21.37
CA GLY A 107 0.62 13.28 20.33
C GLY A 107 1.35 13.56 19.02
N GLN A 108 2.61 13.18 18.91
CA GLN A 108 3.38 13.31 17.67
C GLN A 108 3.03 12.19 16.71
N VAL A 109 3.11 12.48 15.40
CA VAL A 109 2.86 11.45 14.39
C VAL A 109 3.89 10.33 14.53
N TRP A 110 3.39 9.11 14.73
CA TRP A 110 4.24 7.91 14.82
C TRP A 110 5.02 7.71 13.52
N TYR A 111 6.30 7.41 13.63
CA TYR A 111 7.11 7.03 12.48
C TYR A 111 8.24 6.08 12.89
N SER A 112 8.53 5.15 12.02
CA SER A 112 9.63 4.21 12.15
C SER A 112 10.93 4.83 11.65
N GLY A 113 11.41 5.86 12.31
CA GLY A 113 12.79 6.38 12.25
C GLY A 113 13.46 6.60 10.89
N GLN A 114 12.77 6.61 9.77
CA GLN A 114 13.41 6.65 8.47
C GLN A 114 12.97 7.81 7.56
N TYR A 115 13.75 8.02 6.53
CA TYR A 115 13.62 9.03 5.50
C TYR A 115 12.17 9.27 5.04
N ARG A 116 11.67 10.46 5.26
CA ARG A 116 10.34 10.92 4.88
C ARG A 116 9.20 10.00 5.36
N PRO A 117 9.08 9.80 6.66
CA PRO A 117 8.08 8.92 7.25
C PRO A 117 6.64 9.32 6.91
N VAL A 118 6.40 10.60 6.64
CA VAL A 118 5.09 11.19 6.36
C VAL A 118 4.36 10.45 5.23
N TYR A 119 5.03 10.16 4.12
CA TYR A 119 4.38 9.46 3.00
C TYR A 119 3.96 8.04 3.35
N GLY A 120 4.80 7.33 4.11
CA GLY A 120 4.46 5.99 4.58
C GLY A 120 3.25 6.00 5.51
N GLN A 121 3.22 6.92 6.45
CA GLN A 121 2.11 7.05 7.41
C GLN A 121 0.82 7.51 6.76
N GLU A 122 0.89 8.39 5.79
CA GLU A 122 -0.26 8.80 4.99
C GLU A 122 -0.86 7.61 4.23
N ALA A 123 -0.02 6.77 3.64
CA ALA A 123 -0.47 5.57 2.95
C ALA A 123 -1.09 4.53 3.89
N VAL A 124 -0.54 4.39 5.11
CA VAL A 124 -1.11 3.52 6.15
C VAL A 124 -2.45 4.06 6.64
N ALA A 125 -2.56 5.38 6.84
CA ALA A 125 -3.81 6.03 7.22
C ALA A 125 -4.89 5.86 6.13
N ASP A 126 -4.53 6.02 4.86
CA ASP A 126 -5.43 5.78 3.74
C ASP A 126 -5.89 4.33 3.70
N LEU A 127 -4.97 3.39 3.88
CA LEU A 127 -5.29 1.97 3.92
C LEU A 127 -6.29 1.66 5.05
N ARG A 128 -6.01 2.14 6.25
CA ARG A 128 -6.90 1.97 7.40
C ARG A 128 -8.29 2.54 7.12
N GLU A 129 -8.36 3.76 6.61
CA GLU A 129 -9.62 4.43 6.29
C GLU A 129 -10.43 3.67 5.23
N CYS A 130 -9.77 3.17 4.19
CA CYS A 130 -10.40 2.34 3.17
C CYS A 130 -10.95 1.03 3.74
N LEU A 131 -10.24 0.41 4.67
CA LEU A 131 -10.68 -0.83 5.33
C LEU A 131 -11.84 -0.56 6.29
N LEU A 132 -11.82 0.56 7.02
CA LEU A 132 -12.93 0.97 7.90
C LEU A 132 -14.22 1.25 7.12
N LYS A 133 -14.14 1.96 6.01
CA LYS A 133 -15.31 2.28 5.16
C LYS A 133 -15.99 1.05 4.57
N ARG A 134 -15.26 -0.02 4.38
CA ARG A 134 -15.81 -1.29 3.87
C ARG A 134 -16.66 -2.02 4.88
N GLY A 135 -16.54 -1.64 6.13
CA GLY A 135 -17.13 -2.41 7.23
C GLY A 135 -16.40 -3.74 7.44
N SER A 136 -16.84 -4.48 8.41
CA SER A 136 -16.31 -5.81 8.68
C SER A 136 -16.61 -6.72 7.47
N PRO A 137 -15.62 -7.38 6.87
CA PRO A 137 -15.88 -8.36 5.82
C PRO A 137 -16.92 -9.38 6.28
N ALA A 138 -17.65 -9.97 5.35
CA ALA A 138 -18.64 -11.01 5.65
C ALA A 138 -18.04 -12.05 6.60
N LYS A 139 -18.87 -12.74 7.38
CA LYS A 139 -18.46 -13.51 8.57
C LYS A 139 -17.28 -14.49 8.39
N GLU A 140 -16.92 -14.86 7.16
CA GLU A 140 -15.90 -15.86 6.84
C GLU A 140 -14.66 -15.32 6.09
N GLU A 141 -14.68 -14.04 5.69
CA GLU A 141 -13.61 -13.49 4.86
C GLU A 141 -12.56 -12.78 5.72
N GLU A 142 -11.35 -13.29 5.68
CA GLU A 142 -10.22 -12.73 6.41
C GLU A 142 -9.39 -11.82 5.50
N VAL A 143 -9.21 -10.56 5.93
CA VAL A 143 -8.26 -9.63 5.30
C VAL A 143 -6.93 -9.72 6.03
N VAL A 144 -5.86 -9.99 5.30
CA VAL A 144 -4.51 -10.08 5.89
C VAL A 144 -3.62 -9.00 5.29
N VAL A 145 -2.99 -8.20 6.14
CA VAL A 145 -1.98 -7.22 5.75
C VAL A 145 -0.60 -7.77 6.08
N TYR A 146 0.22 -7.92 5.06
CA TYR A 146 1.60 -8.38 5.19
C TYR A 146 2.55 -7.19 5.13
N TRP A 147 3.40 -7.03 6.12
CA TRP A 147 4.35 -5.93 6.28
C TRP A 147 5.79 -6.37 6.03
N GLU A 148 6.55 -5.58 5.29
CA GLU A 148 8.02 -5.74 5.22
C GLU A 148 8.62 -5.52 6.62
N ASP A 149 8.11 -4.50 7.31
CA ASP A 149 8.53 -4.10 8.63
C ASP A 149 7.28 -3.80 9.46
N ILE A 150 7.05 -4.60 10.49
CA ILE A 150 5.83 -4.52 11.33
C ILE A 150 5.69 -3.14 12.01
N TRP A 151 6.79 -2.47 12.30
CA TRP A 151 6.77 -1.14 12.89
C TRP A 151 6.03 -0.10 12.06
N ARG A 152 5.87 -0.34 10.75
CA ARG A 152 5.17 0.59 9.85
C ARG A 152 3.67 0.62 10.05
N MET A 153 3.09 -0.41 10.64
CA MET A 153 1.66 -0.41 10.93
C MET A 153 1.30 0.48 12.12
N GLY A 154 2.27 0.83 12.98
CA GLY A 154 2.04 1.48 14.25
C GLY A 154 1.62 0.48 15.33
N ASP A 155 1.05 0.99 16.40
CA ASP A 155 0.58 0.14 17.49
C ASP A 155 -0.77 -0.52 17.14
N GLU A 156 -0.78 -1.84 17.11
CA GLU A 156 -1.97 -2.63 16.79
C GLU A 156 -3.10 -2.38 17.81
N SER A 157 -2.75 -2.25 19.07
CA SER A 157 -3.71 -2.15 20.18
C SER A 157 -4.47 -0.82 20.20
N THR A 158 -3.92 0.24 19.66
CA THR A 158 -4.52 1.58 19.67
C THR A 158 -5.03 2.01 18.30
N TYR A 159 -4.27 1.76 17.25
CA TYR A 159 -4.57 2.28 15.92
C TYR A 159 -5.50 1.39 15.11
N TRP A 160 -5.45 0.06 15.30
CA TRP A 160 -6.25 -0.91 14.53
C TRP A 160 -7.45 -1.47 15.29
N THR A 161 -7.77 -0.96 16.47
CA THR A 161 -8.84 -1.47 17.35
C THR A 161 -10.20 -1.64 16.68
N GLN A 162 -10.54 -0.79 15.71
CA GLN A 162 -11.82 -0.86 14.99
C GLN A 162 -11.82 -1.92 13.86
N LEU A 163 -10.69 -2.57 13.61
CA LEU A 163 -10.47 -3.51 12.52
C LEU A 163 -9.99 -4.88 13.04
N GLU A 164 -10.66 -5.40 14.06
CA GLU A 164 -10.32 -6.68 14.73
C GLU A 164 -10.20 -7.89 13.79
N LYS A 165 -10.87 -7.84 12.63
CA LYS A 165 -10.81 -8.91 11.62
C LYS A 165 -9.65 -8.77 10.63
N VAL A 166 -8.90 -7.70 10.69
CA VAL A 166 -7.71 -7.51 9.87
C VAL A 166 -6.53 -8.11 10.62
N LYS A 167 -5.91 -9.12 10.04
CA LYS A 167 -4.71 -9.72 10.61
C LYS A 167 -3.45 -9.08 10.05
N HIS A 168 -2.47 -8.86 10.91
CA HIS A 168 -1.17 -8.32 10.55
C HIS A 168 -0.10 -9.40 10.61
N LYS A 169 0.67 -9.56 9.53
CA LYS A 169 1.76 -10.53 9.42
C LYS A 169 3.00 -9.87 8.85
N THR A 170 4.16 -10.39 9.19
CA THR A 170 5.43 -9.97 8.59
C THR A 170 5.70 -10.76 7.31
N VAL A 171 6.19 -10.09 6.27
CA VAL A 171 6.73 -10.77 5.09
C VAL A 171 8.08 -11.38 5.49
N PRO A 172 8.37 -12.65 5.14
CA PRO A 172 9.70 -13.21 5.32
C PRO A 172 10.75 -12.33 4.64
N ARG A 173 11.94 -12.21 5.22
CA ARG A 173 13.04 -11.45 4.59
C ARG A 173 13.32 -12.02 3.21
N ILE A 174 13.15 -11.17 2.22
CA ILE A 174 13.35 -11.49 0.81
C ILE A 174 14.73 -10.98 0.41
N GLY A 175 15.44 -11.75 -0.41
CA GLY A 175 16.74 -11.36 -0.93
C GLY A 175 16.72 -10.07 -1.74
N ASN A 176 17.87 -9.54 -2.08
CA ASN A 176 18.04 -8.20 -2.64
C ASN A 176 17.64 -8.07 -4.14
N THR A 177 17.23 -9.14 -4.80
CA THR A 177 16.85 -9.07 -6.21
C THR A 177 15.37 -8.87 -6.40
N SER A 178 15.00 -7.88 -7.20
CA SER A 178 13.60 -7.53 -7.48
C SER A 178 12.80 -8.67 -8.14
N ARG A 179 13.47 -9.66 -8.73
CA ARG A 179 12.85 -10.83 -9.36
C ARG A 179 12.44 -11.88 -8.32
N GLU A 180 13.34 -12.22 -7.41
CA GLU A 180 13.06 -13.13 -6.29
C GLU A 180 11.94 -12.60 -5.40
N GLU A 181 11.97 -11.30 -5.13
CA GLU A 181 10.92 -10.59 -4.40
C GLU A 181 9.55 -10.78 -5.06
N SER A 182 9.46 -10.63 -6.37
CA SER A 182 8.23 -10.80 -7.14
C SER A 182 7.71 -12.25 -7.10
N GLU A 183 8.58 -13.24 -7.16
CA GLU A 183 8.21 -14.66 -7.12
C GLU A 183 7.72 -15.09 -5.72
N ILE A 184 8.41 -14.67 -4.68
CA ILE A 184 8.01 -14.96 -3.30
C ILE A 184 6.70 -14.27 -2.95
N LEU A 185 6.49 -13.02 -3.38
CA LEU A 185 5.23 -12.34 -3.19
C LEU A 185 4.06 -13.04 -3.90
N LYS A 186 4.30 -13.64 -5.05
CA LYS A 186 3.31 -14.49 -5.72
C LYS A 186 2.99 -15.74 -4.89
N LEU A 187 4.00 -16.41 -4.36
CA LEU A 187 3.81 -17.62 -3.55
C LEU A 187 3.05 -17.32 -2.25
N LEU A 188 3.43 -16.26 -1.53
CA LEU A 188 2.74 -15.85 -0.31
C LEU A 188 1.30 -15.42 -0.54
N SER A 189 0.98 -14.96 -1.73
CA SER A 189 -0.35 -14.48 -2.07
C SER A 189 -1.27 -15.57 -2.61
N SER A 190 -0.72 -16.72 -3.01
CA SER A 190 -1.49 -17.87 -3.48
C SER A 190 -1.75 -18.93 -2.40
N SER A 191 -1.08 -18.85 -1.28
CA SER A 191 -1.33 -19.67 -0.09
C SER A 191 -2.28 -18.96 0.87
#